data_3aa7d798c1c6cb094accf31420e2351b
#
_entry.id   3aa7d798c1c6cb094accf31420e2351b
#
_cell.length_a   1.000
_cell.length_b   1.000
_cell.length_c   1.000
_cell.angle_alpha   90.00
_cell.angle_beta   90.00
_cell.angle_gamma   90.00
#
_symmetry.space_group_name_H-M   'P 1'
#
loop_
_entity.id
_entity.type
_entity.pdbx_description
1 polymer ?
#
loop_
_entity_poly.entity_id
_entity_poly.type
_entity_poly.pdbx_seq_one_letter_code
_entity_poly.pdbx_strand_id
1 'polypeptide(L)'
;MIKEKIRLYKILPVRDGKVEWGQIQRGLLASLEMPQVEITEVDLPGAPIKEINSAYHVGLVAMLQVEEAIKAENSGYDAVVMGCLDEPGVSEAKEALNIPVVGEAEASMHLSLIHI
;
A
#
# COMPACT_ATOMS: atom_id res chain seq x y z
N MET A 1 21.30 -14.20 5.86
CA MET A 1 20.79 -15.04 4.75
C MET A 1 19.99 -14.20 3.79
N ILE A 2 20.35 -14.21 2.52
CA ILE A 2 19.66 -13.44 1.48
C ILE A 2 18.38 -14.19 1.10
N LYS A 3 17.24 -13.52 1.19
CA LYS A 3 15.97 -14.08 0.73
C LYS A 3 15.99 -14.21 -0.81
N GLU A 4 15.53 -15.34 -1.31
CA GLU A 4 15.39 -15.54 -2.76
C GLU A 4 14.30 -14.65 -3.36
N LYS A 5 13.30 -14.27 -2.57
CA LYS A 5 12.17 -13.45 -3.00
C LYS A 5 11.77 -12.44 -1.95
N ILE A 6 11.60 -11.20 -2.37
CA ILE A 6 11.06 -10.12 -1.53
C ILE A 6 9.56 -10.04 -1.79
N ARG A 7 8.75 -10.12 -0.75
CA ARG A 7 7.30 -10.10 -0.83
C ARG A 7 6.78 -8.76 -0.36
N LEU A 8 6.20 -8.00 -1.28
CA LEU A 8 5.59 -6.70 -1.02
C LEU A 8 4.08 -6.82 -0.96
N TYR A 9 3.47 -6.16 0.00
CA TYR A 9 2.02 -6.12 0.17
C TYR A 9 1.51 -4.71 -0.10
N LYS A 10 0.74 -4.56 -1.17
CA LYS A 10 0.20 -3.26 -1.58
C LYS A 10 -1.28 -3.19 -1.24
N ILE A 11 -1.68 -2.16 -0.51
CA ILE A 11 -3.05 -1.97 -0.07
C ILE A 11 -3.70 -0.83 -0.85
N LEU A 12 -4.88 -1.10 -1.42
CA LEU A 12 -5.78 -0.09 -1.96
C LEU A 12 -6.78 0.24 -0.85
N PRO A 13 -6.82 1.48 -0.35
CA PRO A 13 -7.51 1.78 0.91
C PRO A 13 -9.02 2.00 0.77
N VAL A 14 -9.64 1.34 -0.19
CA VAL A 14 -11.08 1.47 -0.45
C VAL A 14 -11.70 0.11 -0.73
N ARG A 15 -13.03 0.03 -0.61
CA ARG A 15 -13.79 -1.14 -1.03
C ARG A 15 -13.81 -1.23 -2.55
N ASP A 16 -13.67 -2.45 -3.05
CA ASP A 16 -13.69 -2.73 -4.51
C ASP A 16 -12.62 -2.01 -5.33
N GLY A 17 -11.55 -1.53 -4.69
CA GLY A 17 -10.48 -0.81 -5.38
C GLY A 17 -9.82 -1.62 -6.50
N LYS A 18 -9.73 -2.94 -6.34
CA LYS A 18 -9.18 -3.83 -7.38
C LYS A 18 -10.07 -3.91 -8.62
N VAL A 19 -11.38 -3.75 -8.47
CA VAL A 19 -12.32 -3.74 -9.59
C VAL A 19 -12.19 -2.45 -10.37
N GLU A 20 -12.13 -1.31 -9.66
CA GLU A 20 -12.12 0.02 -10.27
C GLU A 20 -10.77 0.40 -10.87
N TRP A 21 -9.69 0.09 -10.16
CA TRP A 21 -8.33 0.54 -10.51
C TRP A 21 -7.41 -0.60 -10.92
N GLY A 22 -7.84 -1.85 -10.69
CA GLY A 22 -6.97 -3.02 -10.80
C GLY A 22 -6.39 -3.26 -12.20
N GLN A 23 -7.08 -2.89 -13.26
CA GLN A 23 -6.55 -3.06 -14.61
C GLN A 23 -5.40 -2.08 -14.90
N ILE A 24 -5.58 -0.82 -14.51
CA ILE A 24 -4.56 0.21 -14.68
C ILE A 24 -3.33 -0.14 -13.84
N GLN A 25 -3.56 -0.51 -12.59
CA GLN A 25 -2.48 -0.84 -11.67
C GLN A 25 -1.72 -2.11 -12.05
N ARG A 26 -2.43 -3.13 -12.53
CA ARG A 26 -1.77 -4.35 -13.02
C ARG A 26 -0.86 -4.08 -14.21
N GLY A 27 -1.26 -3.20 -15.11
CA GLY A 27 -0.41 -2.80 -16.23
C GLY A 27 0.86 -2.09 -15.76
N LEU A 28 0.74 -1.19 -14.79
CA LEU A 28 1.88 -0.50 -14.20
C LEU A 28 2.79 -1.46 -13.43
N LEU A 29 2.21 -2.33 -12.61
CA LEU A 29 2.97 -3.31 -11.83
C LEU A 29 3.69 -4.31 -12.73
N ALA A 30 3.05 -4.75 -13.80
CA ALA A 30 3.66 -5.67 -14.76
C ALA A 30 4.91 -5.05 -15.43
N SER A 31 4.90 -3.74 -15.66
CA SER A 31 6.07 -3.03 -16.22
C SER A 31 7.24 -2.91 -15.23
N LEU A 32 6.98 -3.13 -13.94
CA LEU A 32 7.96 -3.07 -12.87
C LEU A 32 8.35 -4.46 -12.35
N GLU A 33 7.88 -5.51 -13.01
CA GLU A 33 8.13 -6.87 -12.59
C GLU A 33 9.61 -7.19 -12.54
N MET A 34 10.06 -7.70 -11.40
CA MET A 34 11.42 -8.16 -11.18
C MET A 34 11.36 -9.59 -10.66
N PRO A 35 12.26 -10.50 -11.13
CA PRO A 35 12.22 -11.91 -10.72
C PRO A 35 12.29 -12.13 -9.19
N GLN A 36 12.95 -11.20 -8.48
CA GLN A 36 13.15 -11.30 -7.04
C GLN A 36 12.06 -10.63 -6.22
N VAL A 37 11.09 -9.97 -6.87
CA VAL A 37 10.05 -9.20 -6.16
C VAL A 37 8.67 -9.74 -6.52
N GLU A 38 7.92 -10.11 -5.51
CA GLU A 38 6.51 -10.51 -5.61
C GLU A 38 5.64 -9.44 -5.00
N ILE A 39 4.68 -8.93 -5.74
CA ILE A 39 3.76 -7.89 -5.26
C ILE A 39 2.36 -8.48 -5.15
N THR A 40 1.80 -8.48 -3.95
CA THR A 40 0.42 -8.85 -3.69
C THR A 40 -0.39 -7.58 -3.46
N GLU A 41 -1.37 -7.33 -4.32
CA GLU A 41 -2.25 -6.17 -4.21
C GLU A 41 -3.60 -6.59 -3.64
N VAL A 42 -4.06 -5.88 -2.62
CA VAL A 42 -5.36 -6.11 -1.98
C VAL A 42 -6.13 -4.81 -1.85
N ASP A 43 -7.44 -4.91 -1.76
CA ASP A 43 -8.30 -3.79 -1.37
C ASP A 43 -8.83 -4.03 0.05
N LEU A 44 -9.70 -3.13 0.52
CA LEU A 44 -10.31 -3.24 1.85
C LEU A 44 -11.80 -3.55 1.71
N PRO A 45 -12.19 -4.85 1.72
CA PRO A 45 -13.60 -5.23 1.57
C PRO A 45 -14.51 -4.65 2.65
N GLY A 46 -13.97 -4.43 3.87
CA GLY A 46 -14.71 -3.85 4.98
C GLY A 46 -14.75 -2.32 4.99
N ALA A 47 -14.12 -1.66 4.02
CA ALA A 47 -14.16 -0.20 3.96
C ALA A 47 -15.57 0.29 3.62
N PRO A 48 -16.05 1.36 4.30
CA PRO A 48 -17.38 1.89 4.04
C PRO A 48 -17.50 2.69 2.73
N ILE A 49 -16.39 2.96 2.06
CA ILE A 49 -16.30 3.84 0.90
C ILE A 49 -15.55 3.18 -0.26
N LYS A 50 -15.87 3.62 -1.48
CA LYS A 50 -15.21 3.16 -2.71
C LYS A 50 -14.21 4.17 -3.27
N GLU A 51 -14.24 5.40 -2.77
CA GLU A 51 -13.32 6.46 -3.19
C GLU A 51 -12.99 7.38 -2.00
N ILE A 52 -11.83 8.02 -2.07
CA ILE A 52 -11.39 8.98 -1.05
C ILE A 52 -11.38 10.36 -1.68
N ASN A 53 -12.26 11.24 -1.22
CA ASN A 53 -12.38 12.61 -1.75
C ASN A 53 -12.55 13.67 -0.65
N SER A 54 -12.29 13.31 0.60
CA SER A 54 -12.39 14.23 1.74
C SER A 54 -11.53 13.76 2.90
N ALA A 55 -11.21 14.66 3.80
CA ALA A 55 -10.51 14.33 5.04
C ALA A 55 -11.31 13.33 5.91
N TYR A 56 -12.64 13.40 5.85
CA TYR A 56 -13.50 12.43 6.52
C TYR A 56 -13.29 11.02 5.98
N HIS A 57 -13.21 10.87 4.66
CA HIS A 57 -12.92 9.58 4.02
C HIS A 57 -11.54 9.05 4.43
N VAL A 58 -10.53 9.92 4.48
CA VAL A 58 -9.19 9.54 4.95
C VAL A 58 -9.25 8.96 6.36
N GLY A 59 -9.97 9.65 7.26
CA GLY A 59 -10.17 9.17 8.64
C GLY A 59 -10.87 7.82 8.72
N LEU A 60 -11.87 7.59 7.88
CA LEU A 60 -12.62 6.32 7.88
C LEU A 60 -11.77 5.12 7.49
N VAL A 61 -10.81 5.27 6.59
CA VAL A 61 -10.02 4.15 6.09
C VAL A 61 -8.64 4.01 6.74
N ALA A 62 -8.17 5.04 7.43
CA ALA A 62 -6.83 5.06 8.02
C ALA A 62 -6.54 3.83 8.90
N MET A 63 -7.39 3.59 9.89
CA MET A 63 -7.19 2.46 10.81
C MET A 63 -7.41 1.11 10.16
N LEU A 64 -8.33 1.02 9.21
CA LEU A 64 -8.54 -0.21 8.44
C LEU A 64 -7.29 -0.57 7.63
N GLN A 65 -6.65 0.44 7.05
CA GLN A 65 -5.41 0.24 6.31
C GLN A 65 -4.26 -0.20 7.22
N VAL A 66 -4.17 0.38 8.41
CA VAL A 66 -3.17 -0.02 9.42
C VAL A 66 -3.36 -1.48 9.83
N GLU A 67 -4.60 -1.89 10.11
CA GLU A 67 -4.89 -3.27 10.50
C GLU A 67 -4.54 -4.26 9.39
N GLU A 68 -4.81 -3.90 8.15
CA GLU A 68 -4.44 -4.73 7.01
C GLU A 68 -2.91 -4.84 6.88
N ALA A 69 -2.18 -3.76 7.12
CA ALA A 69 -0.72 -3.76 7.13
C ALA A 69 -0.16 -4.68 8.23
N ILE A 70 -0.76 -4.66 9.42
CA ILE A 70 -0.38 -5.56 10.52
C ILE A 70 -0.59 -7.02 10.13
N LYS A 71 -1.69 -7.34 9.47
CA LYS A 71 -1.94 -8.70 8.96
C LYS A 71 -0.86 -9.12 7.96
N ALA A 72 -0.43 -8.21 7.09
CA ALA A 72 0.64 -8.49 6.13
C ALA A 72 1.95 -8.83 6.84
N GLU A 73 2.33 -8.06 7.85
CA GLU A 73 3.52 -8.35 8.65
C GLU A 73 3.43 -9.73 9.29
N ASN A 74 2.30 -10.04 9.91
CA ASN A 74 2.08 -11.33 10.56
C ASN A 74 2.03 -12.50 9.57
N SER A 75 1.78 -12.23 8.30
CA SER A 75 1.76 -13.22 7.22
C SER A 75 3.12 -13.39 6.54
N GLY A 76 4.15 -12.72 7.02
CA GLY A 76 5.52 -12.89 6.54
C GLY A 76 5.89 -12.02 5.34
N TYR A 77 5.13 -10.98 5.03
CA TYR A 77 5.54 -10.02 4.01
C TYR A 77 6.72 -9.18 4.48
N ASP A 78 7.54 -8.74 3.54
CA ASP A 78 8.80 -8.06 3.83
C ASP A 78 8.64 -6.53 3.90
N ALA A 79 7.62 -5.98 3.25
CA ALA A 79 7.29 -4.56 3.30
C ALA A 79 5.84 -4.34 2.88
N VAL A 80 5.30 -3.19 3.27
CA VAL A 80 3.94 -2.77 2.94
C VAL A 80 3.97 -1.46 2.18
N VAL A 81 3.22 -1.40 1.08
CA VAL A 81 2.96 -0.16 0.34
C VAL A 81 1.52 0.24 0.60
N MET A 82 1.34 1.40 1.20
CA MET A 82 0.02 1.92 1.54
C MET A 82 -0.46 2.92 0.49
N GLY A 83 -1.60 2.64 -0.10
CA GLY A 83 -2.15 3.44 -1.20
C GLY A 83 -2.77 4.75 -0.75
N CYS A 84 -3.09 5.57 -1.73
CA CYS A 84 -3.61 6.92 -1.65
C CYS A 84 -2.56 7.99 -1.33
N LEU A 85 -2.58 9.08 -2.13
CA LEU A 85 -1.66 10.21 -1.94
C LEU A 85 -1.90 10.99 -0.65
N ASP A 86 -3.08 10.88 -0.04
CA ASP A 86 -3.36 11.45 1.28
C ASP A 86 -2.74 10.61 2.42
N GLU A 87 -2.18 9.46 2.10
CA GLU A 87 -1.46 8.57 3.02
C GLU A 87 -2.23 8.20 4.30
N PRO A 88 -3.49 7.71 4.18
CA PRO A 88 -4.28 7.37 5.37
C PRO A 88 -3.63 6.24 6.17
N GLY A 89 -3.25 6.53 7.41
CA GLY A 89 -2.69 5.55 8.33
C GLY A 89 -1.19 5.25 8.15
N VAL A 90 -0.50 5.91 7.24
CA VAL A 90 0.94 5.62 6.98
C VAL A 90 1.79 5.87 8.22
N SER A 91 1.64 7.02 8.89
CA SER A 91 2.39 7.34 10.11
C SER A 91 2.13 6.33 11.22
N GLU A 92 0.87 5.97 11.40
CA GLU A 92 0.44 5.01 12.42
C GLU A 92 0.97 3.61 12.12
N ALA A 93 0.96 3.21 10.86
CA ALA A 93 1.53 1.92 10.45
C ALA A 93 3.04 1.87 10.70
N LYS A 94 3.75 2.96 10.44
CA LYS A 94 5.20 3.03 10.71
C LYS A 94 5.52 2.84 12.19
N GLU A 95 4.65 3.30 13.07
CA GLU A 95 4.81 3.07 14.51
C GLU A 95 4.49 1.62 14.90
N ALA A 96 3.46 1.04 14.28
CA ALA A 96 2.92 -0.26 14.64
C ALA A 96 3.72 -1.44 14.08
N LEU A 97 4.36 -1.28 12.93
CA LEU A 97 5.04 -2.36 12.21
C LEU A 97 6.55 -2.32 12.39
N ASN A 98 7.17 -3.51 12.32
CA ASN A 98 8.63 -3.66 12.32
C ASN A 98 9.21 -3.77 10.90
N ILE A 99 8.37 -4.05 9.91
CA ILE A 99 8.78 -4.07 8.49
C ILE A 99 8.64 -2.68 7.88
N PRO A 100 9.36 -2.38 6.78
CA PRO A 100 9.22 -1.10 6.10
C PRO A 100 7.80 -0.83 5.63
N VAL A 101 7.33 0.40 5.84
CA VAL A 101 6.04 0.90 5.38
C VAL A 101 6.30 2.10 4.48
N VAL A 102 5.74 2.08 3.28
CA VAL A 102 5.94 3.13 2.29
C VAL A 102 4.58 3.70 1.88
N GLY A 103 4.46 5.02 1.94
CA GLY A 103 3.31 5.75 1.41
C GLY A 103 3.59 6.24 -0.01
N GLU A 104 2.56 6.32 -0.84
CA GLU A 104 2.72 6.73 -2.24
C GLU A 104 3.21 8.17 -2.40
N ALA A 105 2.72 9.10 -1.58
CA ALA A 105 3.12 10.50 -1.67
C ALA A 105 4.58 10.69 -1.23
N GLU A 106 4.98 10.10 -0.11
CA GLU A 106 6.35 10.24 0.37
C GLU A 106 7.36 9.63 -0.62
N ALA A 107 7.05 8.46 -1.18
CA ALA A 107 7.90 7.82 -2.17
C ALA A 107 8.04 8.69 -3.43
N SER A 108 6.94 9.25 -3.92
CA SER A 108 6.93 10.13 -5.09
C SER A 108 7.74 11.40 -4.86
N MET A 109 7.60 12.02 -3.70
CA MET A 109 8.34 13.23 -3.34
C MET A 109 9.84 12.97 -3.21
N HIS A 110 10.22 11.89 -2.55
CA HIS A 110 11.63 11.50 -2.41
C HIS A 110 12.27 11.23 -3.78
N LEU A 111 11.58 10.48 -4.65
CA LEU A 111 12.08 10.20 -5.99
C LEU A 111 12.20 11.46 -6.85
N SER A 112 11.25 12.40 -6.74
CA SER A 112 11.32 13.66 -7.48
C SER A 112 12.53 14.51 -7.10
N LEU A 113 12.91 14.49 -5.82
CA LEU A 113 14.08 15.24 -5.34
C LEU A 113 15.40 14.70 -5.89
N ILE A 114 15.53 13.41 -6.11
CA ILE A 114 16.77 12.83 -6.66
C ILE A 114 16.87 12.95 -8.18
N HIS A 115 15.80 13.37 -8.85
CA HIS A 115 15.76 13.55 -10.31
C HIS A 115 15.87 15.04 -10.74
N ILE A 116 16.00 15.95 -9.80
CA ILE A 116 16.15 17.39 -10.09
C ILE A 116 17.58 17.76 -10.51
#